data_19a05eb0bc53ebf284790f8810bf4059
#
_entry.id   19a05eb0bc53ebf284790f8810bf4059
#
_cell.length_a   1.000
_cell.length_b   1.000
_cell.length_c   1.000
_cell.angle_alpha   90.00
_cell.angle_beta   90.00
_cell.angle_gamma   90.00
#
_symmetry.space_group_name_H-M   'P 1'
#
loop_
_entity.id
_entity.type
_entity.pdbx_description
1 polymer ?
#
loop_
_entity_poly.entity_id
_entity_poly.type
_entity_poly.pdbx_seq_one_letter_code
_entity_poly.pdbx_strand_id
1 'polypeptide(L)'
;VDSILDVVSQLILNYAEQRSSKTRSSAHYPAGASRLEPLGVLSCAALMGFASFGVLKEAIEYLYEGIKEGNGASMMDENWSSFWSMTSVVIVKMILWLLCQKVAQVKGSDNKYHVDSTIEAVGLDHWNDCLSNAVAAIALLFTLSNELFWILDPIGAIIISLYIIFSWYSTGKEQIEQLTGKAAPADFIDELYEMAANFDAKMEVDVVRAYHFGPKFLVELEVVLPKDTLLFESHDLGMELQYEIESREEVERCFVHIDYESRPYDEHVVSKVPELRERYRPYKQSNSAVSI
;
A
#
# COMPACT_ATOMS: atom_id res chain seq x y z
N VAL A 1 3.75 25.47 -10.20
CA VAL A 1 3.60 24.86 -8.85
C VAL A 1 3.68 23.34 -8.98
N ASP A 2 3.01 22.74 -9.95
CA ASP A 2 2.90 21.27 -10.11
C ASP A 2 4.27 20.61 -10.32
N SER A 3 5.12 21.13 -11.20
CA SER A 3 6.48 20.58 -11.43
C SER A 3 7.38 20.55 -10.17
N ILE A 4 7.15 21.46 -9.22
CA ILE A 4 7.88 21.46 -7.95
C ILE A 4 7.33 20.37 -7.05
N LEU A 5 6.02 20.19 -7.01
CA LEU A 5 5.36 19.14 -6.25
C LEU A 5 5.77 17.75 -6.75
N ASP A 6 5.82 17.55 -8.07
CA ASP A 6 6.31 16.30 -8.68
C ASP A 6 7.73 15.97 -8.21
N VAL A 7 8.64 16.95 -8.27
CA VAL A 7 10.03 16.74 -7.82
C VAL A 7 10.09 16.43 -6.32
N VAL A 8 9.32 17.14 -5.48
CA VAL A 8 9.28 16.89 -4.04
C VAL A 8 8.72 15.50 -3.75
N SER A 9 7.63 15.10 -4.41
CA SER A 9 7.02 13.77 -4.26
C SER A 9 8.00 12.66 -4.65
N GLN A 10 8.68 12.79 -5.78
CA GLN A 10 9.68 11.83 -6.24
C GLN A 10 10.88 11.75 -5.29
N LEU A 11 11.32 12.87 -4.69
CA LEU A 11 12.38 12.86 -3.69
C LEU A 11 11.95 12.14 -2.42
N ILE A 12 10.71 12.34 -1.96
CA ILE A 12 10.16 11.64 -0.78
C ILE A 12 10.11 10.13 -1.04
N LEU A 13 9.56 9.72 -2.19
CA LEU A 13 9.44 8.32 -2.57
C LEU A 13 10.83 7.66 -2.68
N ASN A 14 11.77 8.28 -3.38
CA ASN A 14 13.14 7.78 -3.52
C ASN A 14 13.85 7.66 -2.17
N TYR A 15 13.70 8.66 -1.28
CA TYR A 15 14.28 8.62 0.06
C TYR A 15 13.69 7.46 0.88
N ALA A 16 12.36 7.30 0.86
CA ALA A 16 11.68 6.24 1.59
C ALA A 16 12.11 4.84 1.11
N GLU A 17 12.13 4.62 -0.21
CA GLU A 17 12.57 3.36 -0.82
C GLU A 17 14.05 3.06 -0.51
N GLN A 18 14.95 4.02 -0.73
CA GLN A 18 16.37 3.82 -0.43
C GLN A 18 16.62 3.54 1.05
N ARG A 19 15.85 4.15 1.94
CA ARG A 19 15.98 3.92 3.36
C ARG A 19 15.40 2.57 3.77
N SER A 20 14.28 2.18 3.20
CA SER A 20 13.68 0.87 3.37
C SER A 20 14.63 -0.25 2.94
N SER A 21 15.15 -0.19 1.72
CA SER A 21 16.02 -1.22 1.15
C SER A 21 17.37 -1.36 1.85
N LYS A 22 18.00 -0.25 2.28
CA LYS A 22 19.30 -0.26 2.96
C LYS A 22 19.22 -0.71 4.43
N THR A 23 18.06 -0.63 5.05
CA THR A 23 17.93 -0.88 6.50
C THR A 23 17.12 -2.17 6.74
N ARG A 24 17.55 -3.28 6.12
CA ARG A 24 16.89 -4.60 6.31
C ARG A 24 16.96 -5.11 7.74
N SER A 25 18.05 -4.83 8.47
CA SER A 25 18.14 -5.09 9.91
C SER A 25 19.26 -4.23 10.48
N SER A 26 18.96 -3.40 11.45
CA SER A 26 19.95 -2.60 12.17
C SER A 26 19.56 -2.53 13.66
N ALA A 27 20.51 -2.10 14.50
CA ALA A 27 20.22 -1.89 15.93
C ALA A 27 19.08 -0.88 16.18
N HIS A 28 18.85 0.05 15.25
CA HIS A 28 17.77 1.04 15.33
C HIS A 28 16.44 0.53 14.77
N TYR A 29 16.49 -0.39 13.80
CA TYR A 29 15.31 -1.00 13.16
C TYR A 29 15.47 -2.52 13.15
N PRO A 30 15.30 -3.20 14.29
CA PRO A 30 15.56 -4.64 14.39
C PRO A 30 14.59 -5.49 13.56
N ALA A 31 13.40 -4.97 13.30
CA ALA A 31 12.40 -5.61 12.43
C ALA A 31 12.47 -5.14 10.97
N GLY A 32 13.49 -4.33 10.59
CA GLY A 32 13.58 -3.70 9.28
C GLY A 32 12.87 -2.34 9.21
N ALA A 33 13.07 -1.65 8.11
CA ALA A 33 12.51 -0.31 7.86
C ALA A 33 11.48 -0.31 6.70
N SER A 34 10.93 -1.46 6.35
CA SER A 34 9.99 -1.63 5.23
C SER A 34 8.75 -0.74 5.35
N ARG A 35 8.35 -0.38 6.57
CA ARG A 35 7.23 0.55 6.83
C ARG A 35 7.48 2.00 6.39
N LEU A 36 8.72 2.36 6.05
CA LEU A 36 9.02 3.70 5.53
C LEU A 36 8.49 3.89 4.10
N GLU A 37 8.36 2.83 3.33
CA GLU A 37 7.84 2.87 1.97
C GLU A 37 6.37 3.31 1.93
N PRO A 38 5.42 2.63 2.61
CA PRO A 38 4.05 3.11 2.72
C PRO A 38 3.92 4.53 3.31
N LEU A 39 4.80 4.91 4.23
CA LEU A 39 4.82 6.25 4.79
C LEU A 39 5.21 7.30 3.75
N GLY A 40 6.16 6.97 2.87
CA GLY A 40 6.56 7.82 1.74
C GLY A 40 5.40 8.02 0.76
N VAL A 41 4.75 6.93 0.35
CA VAL A 41 3.58 6.97 -0.56
C VAL A 41 2.40 7.72 0.06
N LEU A 42 2.12 7.51 1.35
CA LEU A 42 1.08 8.24 2.08
C LEU A 42 1.36 9.75 2.12
N SER A 43 2.61 10.14 2.32
CA SER A 43 3.02 11.55 2.30
C SER A 43 2.83 12.17 0.91
N CYS A 44 3.17 11.42 -0.14
CA CYS A 44 2.95 11.81 -1.52
C CYS A 44 1.44 11.97 -1.80
N ALA A 45 0.62 11.00 -1.41
CA ALA A 45 -0.83 11.04 -1.57
C ALA A 45 -1.46 12.27 -0.90
N ALA A 46 -0.99 12.63 0.30
CA ALA A 46 -1.44 13.82 1.00
C ALA A 46 -1.07 15.11 0.25
N LEU A 47 0.17 15.21 -0.25
CA LEU A 47 0.63 16.39 -1.01
C LEU A 47 -0.16 16.58 -2.31
N MET A 48 -0.32 15.49 -3.07
CA MET A 48 -1.03 15.54 -4.36
C MET A 48 -2.53 15.76 -4.18
N GLY A 49 -3.13 15.18 -3.13
CA GLY A 49 -4.53 15.45 -2.78
C GLY A 49 -4.75 16.93 -2.40
N PHE A 50 -3.82 17.52 -1.65
CA PHE A 50 -3.87 18.96 -1.31
C PHE A 50 -3.72 19.86 -2.54
N ALA A 51 -2.80 19.53 -3.44
CA ALA A 51 -2.62 20.27 -4.70
C ALA A 51 -3.89 20.23 -5.55
N SER A 52 -4.48 19.04 -5.71
CA SER A 52 -5.71 18.86 -6.48
C SER A 52 -6.90 19.62 -5.89
N PHE A 53 -6.96 19.73 -4.55
CA PHE A 53 -7.95 20.57 -3.87
C PHE A 53 -7.75 22.07 -4.19
N GLY A 54 -6.51 22.52 -4.30
CA GLY A 54 -6.18 23.88 -4.76
C GLY A 54 -6.69 24.16 -6.18
N VAL A 55 -6.42 23.23 -7.11
CA VAL A 55 -6.92 23.33 -8.50
C VAL A 55 -8.44 23.30 -8.55
N LEU A 56 -9.10 22.46 -7.76
CA LEU A 56 -10.57 22.41 -7.66
C LEU A 56 -11.14 23.77 -7.22
N LYS A 57 -10.55 24.38 -6.18
CA LYS A 57 -10.98 25.70 -5.70
C LYS A 57 -10.81 26.75 -6.78
N GLU A 58 -9.65 26.83 -7.44
CA GLU A 58 -9.35 27.77 -8.50
C GLU A 58 -10.31 27.61 -9.70
N ALA A 59 -10.60 26.37 -10.10
CA ALA A 59 -11.55 26.08 -11.17
C ALA A 59 -12.98 26.54 -10.84
N ILE A 60 -13.42 26.37 -9.58
CA ILE A 60 -14.74 26.84 -9.13
C ILE A 60 -14.78 28.39 -9.11
N GLU A 61 -13.74 29.05 -8.61
CA GLU A 61 -13.64 30.52 -8.59
C GLU A 61 -13.67 31.07 -10.01
N TYR A 62 -12.87 30.50 -10.93
CA TYR A 62 -12.84 30.86 -12.32
C TYR A 62 -14.20 30.71 -13.02
N LEU A 63 -14.90 29.60 -12.79
CA LEU A 63 -16.23 29.37 -13.33
C LEU A 63 -17.24 30.39 -12.80
N TYR A 64 -17.20 30.69 -11.50
CA TYR A 64 -18.09 31.65 -10.86
C TYR A 64 -17.87 33.09 -11.40
N GLU A 65 -16.63 33.54 -11.52
CA GLU A 65 -16.28 34.85 -12.04
C GLU A 65 -16.66 35.00 -13.52
N GLY A 66 -16.35 33.98 -14.36
CA GLY A 66 -16.68 33.97 -15.76
C GLY A 66 -18.20 34.06 -16.03
N ILE A 67 -19.02 33.39 -15.21
CA ILE A 67 -20.49 33.48 -15.29
C ILE A 67 -20.97 34.87 -14.84
N LYS A 68 -20.41 35.41 -13.78
CA LYS A 68 -20.83 36.70 -13.19
C LYS A 68 -20.48 37.87 -14.10
N GLU A 69 -19.34 37.86 -14.73
CA GLU A 69 -18.87 38.93 -15.62
C GLU A 69 -19.39 38.79 -17.06
N GLY A 70 -19.92 37.64 -17.41
CA GLY A 70 -20.44 37.33 -18.75
C GLY A 70 -19.37 37.29 -19.85
N ASN A 71 -18.10 37.18 -19.46
CA ASN A 71 -16.95 37.28 -20.39
C ASN A 71 -15.81 36.29 -20.01
N GLY A 72 -16.15 35.06 -19.67
CA GLY A 72 -15.17 34.04 -19.27
C GLY A 72 -14.11 33.71 -20.32
N ALA A 73 -14.44 33.90 -21.61
CA ALA A 73 -13.50 33.65 -22.71
C ALA A 73 -12.30 34.63 -22.70
N SER A 74 -12.49 35.87 -22.24
CA SER A 74 -11.40 36.86 -22.19
C SER A 74 -10.36 36.59 -21.10
N MET A 75 -10.63 35.67 -20.20
CA MET A 75 -9.73 35.27 -19.10
C MET A 75 -8.77 34.11 -19.48
N MET A 76 -8.96 33.52 -20.69
CA MET A 76 -8.11 32.42 -21.16
C MET A 76 -6.99 32.95 -22.06
N ASP A 77 -5.76 32.52 -21.82
CA ASP A 77 -4.64 32.69 -22.76
C ASP A 77 -4.77 31.71 -23.92
N GLU A 78 -5.62 32.07 -24.90
CA GLU A 78 -5.89 31.26 -26.09
C GLU A 78 -4.72 31.30 -27.07
N ASN A 79 -3.74 30.41 -26.88
CA ASN A 79 -2.55 30.36 -27.72
C ASN A 79 -2.27 28.95 -28.22
N TRP A 80 -2.04 28.78 -29.51
CA TRP A 80 -1.59 27.53 -30.11
C TRP A 80 -0.31 26.96 -29.45
N SER A 81 0.54 27.85 -28.90
CA SER A 81 1.73 27.41 -28.16
C SER A 81 1.37 26.67 -26.88
N SER A 82 0.32 27.09 -26.15
CA SER A 82 -0.20 26.42 -24.95
C SER A 82 -0.74 25.03 -25.29
N PHE A 83 -1.48 24.90 -26.37
CA PHE A 83 -1.96 23.61 -26.86
C PHE A 83 -0.81 22.63 -27.16
N TRP A 84 0.22 23.07 -27.89
CA TRP A 84 1.36 22.20 -28.18
C TRP A 84 2.18 21.86 -26.93
N SER A 85 2.29 22.80 -25.99
CA SER A 85 2.93 22.56 -24.70
C SER A 85 2.20 21.45 -23.90
N MET A 86 0.88 21.58 -23.72
CA MET A 86 0.07 20.57 -23.04
C MET A 86 0.14 19.20 -23.74
N THR A 87 0.03 19.19 -25.06
CA THR A 87 0.13 17.96 -25.86
C THR A 87 1.49 17.27 -25.68
N SER A 88 2.58 18.04 -25.62
CA SER A 88 3.92 17.49 -25.38
C SER A 88 4.04 16.85 -23.98
N VAL A 89 3.45 17.49 -22.96
CA VAL A 89 3.40 16.93 -21.60
C VAL A 89 2.61 15.62 -21.58
N VAL A 90 1.44 15.58 -22.23
CA VAL A 90 0.62 14.35 -22.36
C VAL A 90 1.43 13.21 -22.95
N ILE A 91 2.15 13.47 -24.07
CA ILE A 91 2.96 12.42 -24.71
C ILE A 91 4.06 11.92 -23.77
N VAL A 92 4.80 12.83 -23.13
CA VAL A 92 5.90 12.45 -22.22
C VAL A 92 5.36 11.68 -21.00
N LYS A 93 4.31 12.20 -20.34
CA LYS A 93 3.72 11.55 -19.16
C LYS A 93 3.08 10.19 -19.51
N MET A 94 2.48 10.06 -20.70
CA MET A 94 1.98 8.78 -21.21
C MET A 94 3.10 7.74 -21.39
N ILE A 95 4.23 8.15 -21.95
CA ILE A 95 5.39 7.25 -22.10
C ILE A 95 5.91 6.81 -20.72
N LEU A 96 6.03 7.75 -19.78
CA LEU A 96 6.49 7.45 -18.42
C LEU A 96 5.51 6.50 -17.69
N TRP A 97 4.21 6.74 -17.79
CA TRP A 97 3.20 5.84 -17.28
C TRP A 97 3.31 4.42 -17.85
N LEU A 98 3.47 4.29 -19.19
CA LEU A 98 3.65 2.99 -19.84
C LEU A 98 4.93 2.28 -19.38
N LEU A 99 6.00 3.03 -19.10
CA LEU A 99 7.23 2.47 -18.54
C LEU A 99 7.01 1.96 -17.11
N CYS A 100 6.32 2.72 -16.26
CA CYS A 100 5.94 2.28 -14.92
C CYS A 100 5.10 1.00 -14.96
N GLN A 101 4.11 0.94 -15.85
CA GLN A 101 3.27 -0.28 -16.03
C GLN A 101 4.10 -1.51 -16.45
N LYS A 102 5.06 -1.34 -17.36
CA LYS A 102 5.96 -2.44 -17.75
C LYS A 102 6.82 -2.92 -16.60
N VAL A 103 7.39 -2.00 -15.82
CA VAL A 103 8.23 -2.37 -14.65
C VAL A 103 7.39 -3.07 -13.59
N ALA A 104 6.18 -2.57 -13.31
CA ALA A 104 5.26 -3.19 -12.38
C ALA A 104 4.85 -4.61 -12.82
N GLN A 105 4.60 -4.84 -14.12
CA GLN A 105 4.28 -6.17 -14.65
C GLN A 105 5.43 -7.16 -14.51
N VAL A 106 6.68 -6.74 -14.74
CA VAL A 106 7.86 -7.59 -14.58
C VAL A 106 8.03 -8.00 -13.12
N LYS A 107 7.89 -7.07 -12.18
CA LYS A 107 7.93 -7.38 -10.74
C LYS A 107 6.74 -8.25 -10.31
N GLY A 108 5.55 -7.99 -10.78
CA GLY A 108 4.35 -8.74 -10.43
C GLY A 108 4.28 -10.16 -11.02
N SER A 109 5.15 -10.52 -11.99
CA SER A 109 5.20 -11.87 -12.56
C SER A 109 5.71 -12.91 -11.56
N ASP A 110 6.63 -12.51 -10.68
CA ASP A 110 7.25 -13.42 -9.71
C ASP A 110 6.56 -13.34 -8.32
N ASN A 111 5.67 -12.35 -8.12
CA ASN A 111 5.07 -12.08 -6.81
C ASN A 111 3.62 -11.59 -6.95
N LYS A 112 2.67 -12.49 -6.76
CA LYS A 112 1.23 -12.27 -6.95
C LYS A 112 0.62 -11.27 -5.94
N TYR A 113 1.17 -11.19 -4.73
CA TYR A 113 0.57 -10.44 -3.61
C TYR A 113 1.37 -9.20 -3.20
N HIS A 114 2.50 -8.97 -3.84
CA HIS A 114 3.37 -7.83 -3.55
C HIS A 114 3.54 -6.95 -4.77
N VAL A 115 2.89 -5.80 -4.77
CA VAL A 115 3.08 -4.75 -5.76
C VAL A 115 3.96 -3.67 -5.14
N ASP A 116 4.95 -3.18 -5.91
CA ASP A 116 5.80 -2.08 -5.47
C ASP A 116 4.97 -0.79 -5.43
N SER A 117 4.53 -0.42 -4.22
CA SER A 117 3.65 0.73 -3.99
C SER A 117 4.27 2.06 -4.43
N THR A 118 5.61 2.14 -4.47
CA THR A 118 6.34 3.31 -4.97
C THR A 118 6.19 3.45 -6.48
N ILE A 119 6.38 2.35 -7.24
CA ILE A 119 6.21 2.35 -8.70
C ILE A 119 4.75 2.64 -9.07
N GLU A 120 3.80 2.08 -8.34
CA GLU A 120 2.38 2.32 -8.55
C GLU A 120 2.02 3.78 -8.31
N ALA A 121 2.49 4.39 -7.22
CA ALA A 121 2.26 5.81 -6.91
C ALA A 121 2.86 6.73 -7.97
N VAL A 122 4.08 6.47 -8.46
CA VAL A 122 4.71 7.23 -9.55
C VAL A 122 3.91 7.05 -10.85
N GLY A 123 3.47 5.84 -11.15
CA GLY A 123 2.62 5.58 -12.31
C GLY A 123 1.29 6.31 -12.24
N LEU A 124 0.64 6.33 -11.07
CA LEU A 124 -0.61 7.05 -10.83
C LEU A 124 -0.43 8.57 -11.01
N ASP A 125 0.68 9.12 -10.53
CA ASP A 125 1.02 10.52 -10.70
C ASP A 125 1.13 10.90 -12.19
N HIS A 126 1.91 10.14 -12.97
CA HIS A 126 2.01 10.37 -14.42
C HIS A 126 0.70 10.21 -15.16
N TRP A 127 -0.15 9.26 -14.73
CA TRP A 127 -1.48 9.09 -15.31
C TRP A 127 -2.40 10.28 -15.02
N ASN A 128 -2.41 10.78 -13.78
CA ASN A 128 -3.21 11.93 -13.38
C ASN A 128 -2.79 13.19 -14.16
N ASP A 129 -1.49 13.40 -14.33
CA ASP A 129 -0.94 14.50 -15.13
C ASP A 129 -1.30 14.39 -16.62
N CYS A 130 -1.27 13.17 -17.15
CA CYS A 130 -1.69 12.91 -18.53
C CYS A 130 -3.17 13.27 -18.72
N LEU A 131 -4.05 12.85 -17.78
CA LEU A 131 -5.48 13.14 -17.85
C LEU A 131 -5.77 14.63 -17.72
N SER A 132 -5.17 15.32 -16.75
CA SER A 132 -5.41 16.76 -16.53
C SER A 132 -4.98 17.60 -17.72
N ASN A 133 -3.78 17.37 -18.26
CA ASN A 133 -3.30 18.06 -19.44
C ASN A 133 -4.08 17.70 -20.72
N ALA A 134 -4.56 16.47 -20.86
CA ALA A 134 -5.40 16.07 -21.99
C ALA A 134 -6.76 16.78 -21.97
N VAL A 135 -7.41 16.85 -20.80
CA VAL A 135 -8.69 17.54 -20.65
C VAL A 135 -8.52 19.04 -20.93
N ALA A 136 -7.48 19.67 -20.38
CA ALA A 136 -7.17 21.08 -20.66
C ALA A 136 -6.89 21.35 -22.14
N ALA A 137 -6.11 20.48 -22.82
CA ALA A 137 -5.84 20.60 -24.25
C ALA A 137 -7.11 20.46 -25.11
N ILE A 138 -8.00 19.51 -24.73
CA ILE A 138 -9.29 19.33 -25.41
C ILE A 138 -10.19 20.54 -25.21
N ALA A 139 -10.30 21.06 -23.98
CA ALA A 139 -11.08 22.24 -23.66
C ALA A 139 -10.58 23.46 -24.47
N LEU A 140 -9.25 23.66 -24.48
CA LEU A 140 -8.64 24.74 -25.27
C LEU A 140 -8.94 24.63 -26.79
N LEU A 141 -8.90 23.40 -27.36
CA LEU A 141 -9.26 23.19 -28.78
C LEU A 141 -10.70 23.62 -29.09
N PHE A 142 -11.64 23.30 -28.20
CA PHE A 142 -13.04 23.74 -28.36
C PHE A 142 -13.16 25.25 -28.23
N THR A 143 -12.48 25.89 -27.28
CA THR A 143 -12.51 27.32 -27.06
C THR A 143 -11.90 28.08 -28.22
N LEU A 144 -10.77 27.60 -28.79
CA LEU A 144 -10.19 28.16 -30.02
C LEU A 144 -11.13 28.09 -31.23
N SER A 145 -12.07 27.13 -31.23
CA SER A 145 -13.07 27.02 -32.30
C SER A 145 -14.27 27.97 -32.10
N ASN A 146 -14.66 28.19 -30.85
CA ASN A 146 -15.76 29.08 -30.46
C ASN A 146 -15.63 29.48 -29.00
N GLU A 147 -15.50 30.76 -28.72
CA GLU A 147 -15.38 31.34 -27.38
C GLU A 147 -16.50 30.93 -26.42
N LEU A 148 -17.66 30.48 -26.90
CA LEU A 148 -18.76 30.00 -26.07
C LEU A 148 -18.38 28.73 -25.28
N PHE A 149 -17.37 27.96 -25.71
CA PHE A 149 -16.90 26.75 -25.06
C PHE A 149 -15.89 26.97 -23.91
N TRP A 150 -15.60 28.21 -23.52
CA TRP A 150 -14.71 28.54 -22.41
C TRP A 150 -15.09 27.77 -21.11
N ILE A 151 -16.38 27.48 -20.92
CA ILE A 151 -16.94 26.79 -19.77
C ILE A 151 -16.45 25.35 -19.65
N LEU A 152 -15.98 24.74 -20.75
CA LEU A 152 -15.47 23.34 -20.73
C LEU A 152 -14.19 23.19 -19.93
N ASP A 153 -13.34 24.22 -19.92
CA ASP A 153 -12.07 24.19 -19.17
C ASP A 153 -12.29 24.09 -17.65
N PRO A 154 -13.00 25.03 -17.00
CA PRO A 154 -13.24 24.94 -15.57
C PRO A 154 -14.11 23.73 -15.18
N ILE A 155 -15.08 23.31 -16.00
CA ILE A 155 -15.83 22.09 -15.72
C ILE A 155 -14.94 20.85 -15.84
N GLY A 156 -14.10 20.77 -16.85
CA GLY A 156 -13.12 19.70 -17.01
C GLY A 156 -12.16 19.65 -15.83
N ALA A 157 -11.62 20.81 -15.43
CA ALA A 157 -10.73 20.91 -14.27
C ALA A 157 -11.42 20.46 -12.96
N ILE A 158 -12.69 20.81 -12.74
CA ILE A 158 -13.47 20.35 -11.57
C ILE A 158 -13.60 18.82 -11.57
N ILE A 159 -14.01 18.23 -12.69
CA ILE A 159 -14.22 16.78 -12.81
C ILE A 159 -12.90 16.03 -12.57
N ILE A 160 -11.83 16.47 -13.21
CA ILE A 160 -10.51 15.85 -13.08
C ILE A 160 -9.96 16.01 -11.65
N SER A 161 -10.07 17.18 -11.05
CA SER A 161 -9.62 17.40 -9.67
C SER A 161 -10.34 16.48 -8.69
N LEU A 162 -11.66 16.30 -8.82
CA LEU A 162 -12.41 15.37 -7.99
C LEU A 162 -11.96 13.91 -8.20
N TYR A 163 -11.71 13.52 -9.45
CA TYR A 163 -11.16 12.19 -9.76
C TYR A 163 -9.78 11.99 -9.11
N ILE A 164 -8.88 12.96 -9.24
CA ILE A 164 -7.52 12.90 -8.69
C ILE A 164 -7.56 12.84 -7.15
N ILE A 165 -8.40 13.65 -6.50
CA ILE A 165 -8.59 13.61 -5.04
C ILE A 165 -9.05 12.22 -4.60
N PHE A 166 -10.03 11.63 -5.29
CA PHE A 166 -10.53 10.30 -4.96
C PHE A 166 -9.47 9.22 -5.19
N SER A 167 -8.70 9.32 -6.26
CA SER A 167 -7.62 8.40 -6.59
C SER A 167 -6.53 8.41 -5.49
N TRP A 168 -6.04 9.57 -5.11
CA TRP A 168 -5.05 9.70 -4.03
C TRP A 168 -5.60 9.32 -2.65
N TYR A 169 -6.89 9.57 -2.40
CA TYR A 169 -7.55 9.07 -1.19
C TYR A 169 -7.54 7.54 -1.13
N SER A 170 -7.82 6.86 -2.24
CA SER A 170 -7.79 5.39 -2.32
C SER A 170 -6.39 4.84 -2.05
N THR A 171 -5.37 5.42 -2.70
CA THR A 171 -3.97 5.06 -2.48
C THR A 171 -3.56 5.31 -1.04
N GLY A 172 -3.88 6.48 -0.48
CA GLY A 172 -3.57 6.80 0.92
C GLY A 172 -4.24 5.85 1.91
N LYS A 173 -5.48 5.45 1.66
CA LYS A 173 -6.20 4.48 2.48
C LYS A 173 -5.49 3.13 2.49
N GLU A 174 -5.05 2.65 1.34
CA GLU A 174 -4.30 1.40 1.22
C GLU A 174 -2.99 1.44 2.02
N GLN A 175 -2.24 2.54 1.93
CA GLN A 175 -1.01 2.70 2.71
C GLN A 175 -1.28 2.71 4.22
N ILE A 176 -2.40 3.28 4.67
CA ILE A 176 -2.81 3.22 6.08
C ILE A 176 -3.12 1.77 6.48
N GLU A 177 -3.82 1.01 5.64
CA GLU A 177 -4.11 -0.40 5.88
C GLU A 177 -2.82 -1.23 6.02
N GLN A 178 -1.82 -0.99 5.16
CA GLN A 178 -0.49 -1.62 5.24
C GLN A 178 0.28 -1.23 6.52
N LEU A 179 0.17 0.02 6.96
CA LEU A 179 0.83 0.50 8.19
C LEU A 179 0.16 -0.01 9.47
N THR A 180 -1.18 -0.20 9.44
CA THR A 180 -1.97 -0.61 10.60
C THR A 180 -2.09 -2.12 10.77
N GLY A 181 -1.50 -2.91 9.85
CA GLY A 181 -1.47 -4.36 9.97
C GLY A 181 -2.80 -5.02 9.58
N LYS A 182 -3.43 -4.57 8.50
CA LYS A 182 -4.59 -5.25 7.92
C LYS A 182 -4.22 -6.69 7.55
N ALA A 183 -5.15 -7.62 7.75
CA ALA A 183 -4.95 -9.02 7.37
C ALA A 183 -4.62 -9.17 5.88
N ALA A 184 -3.79 -10.15 5.58
CA ALA A 184 -3.49 -10.57 4.21
C ALA A 184 -4.76 -11.07 3.50
N PRO A 185 -4.77 -11.14 2.15
CA PRO A 185 -5.84 -11.78 1.40
C PRO A 185 -6.07 -13.23 1.83
N ALA A 186 -7.34 -13.65 1.84
CA ALA A 186 -7.71 -14.98 2.32
C ALA A 186 -7.03 -16.10 1.52
N ASP A 187 -6.95 -15.94 0.20
CA ASP A 187 -6.28 -16.90 -0.68
C ASP A 187 -4.77 -17.04 -0.38
N PHE A 188 -4.11 -15.96 0.09
CA PHE A 188 -2.73 -16.06 0.55
C PHE A 188 -2.60 -16.81 1.88
N ILE A 189 -3.53 -16.59 2.80
CA ILE A 189 -3.58 -17.33 4.09
C ILE A 189 -3.82 -18.82 3.83
N ASP A 190 -4.71 -19.14 2.89
CA ASP A 190 -5.01 -20.52 2.50
C ASP A 190 -3.79 -21.19 1.86
N GLU A 191 -3.02 -20.50 1.01
CA GLU A 191 -1.76 -20.98 0.44
C GLU A 191 -0.72 -21.30 1.53
N LEU A 192 -0.60 -20.43 2.55
CA LEU A 192 0.30 -20.64 3.69
C LEU A 192 -0.13 -21.84 4.54
N TYR A 193 -1.45 -22.00 4.75
CA TYR A 193 -2.01 -23.15 5.47
C TYR A 193 -1.69 -24.45 4.75
N GLU A 194 -1.94 -24.52 3.43
CA GLU A 194 -1.63 -25.72 2.63
C GLU A 194 -0.13 -26.03 2.65
N MET A 195 0.73 -25.03 2.56
CA MET A 195 2.18 -25.20 2.63
C MET A 195 2.59 -25.79 3.97
N ALA A 196 2.10 -25.25 5.07
CA ALA A 196 2.41 -25.76 6.42
C ALA A 196 1.81 -27.15 6.68
N ALA A 197 0.58 -27.41 6.24
CA ALA A 197 -0.11 -28.69 6.43
C ALA A 197 0.55 -29.84 5.65
N ASN A 198 1.20 -29.55 4.54
CA ASN A 198 1.91 -30.54 3.73
C ASN A 198 3.41 -30.65 4.05
N PHE A 199 3.90 -29.86 5.02
CA PHE A 199 5.32 -29.77 5.31
C PHE A 199 5.86 -31.03 6.01
N ASP A 200 5.21 -31.52 7.04
CA ASP A 200 5.58 -32.74 7.74
C ASP A 200 4.34 -33.50 8.23
N ALA A 201 4.36 -34.85 8.08
CA ALA A 201 3.23 -35.70 8.44
C ALA A 201 2.94 -35.77 9.97
N LYS A 202 3.89 -35.38 10.82
CA LYS A 202 3.73 -35.34 12.28
C LYS A 202 3.15 -34.01 12.77
N MET A 203 3.10 -33.00 11.90
CA MET A 203 2.70 -31.65 12.23
C MET A 203 1.24 -31.44 11.87
N GLU A 204 0.47 -30.88 12.79
CA GLU A 204 -0.89 -30.40 12.56
C GLU A 204 -0.87 -28.87 12.64
N VAL A 205 -1.50 -28.20 11.69
CA VAL A 205 -1.61 -26.73 11.67
C VAL A 205 -2.85 -26.34 12.47
N ASP A 206 -2.65 -25.57 13.54
CA ASP A 206 -3.75 -25.07 14.37
C ASP A 206 -4.21 -23.69 13.92
N VAL A 207 -3.28 -22.73 13.81
CA VAL A 207 -3.61 -21.35 13.42
C VAL A 207 -2.61 -20.82 12.39
N VAL A 208 -3.14 -20.14 11.38
CA VAL A 208 -2.36 -19.33 10.42
C VAL A 208 -2.87 -17.90 10.46
N ARG A 209 -1.98 -16.95 10.71
CA ARG A 209 -2.24 -15.51 10.60
C ARG A 209 -1.21 -14.87 9.71
N ALA A 210 -1.67 -14.04 8.79
CA ALA A 210 -0.80 -13.17 8.02
C ALA A 210 -1.42 -11.77 7.98
N TYR A 211 -0.60 -10.75 8.20
CA TYR A 211 -1.03 -9.37 8.21
C TYR A 211 0.10 -8.44 7.76
N HIS A 212 -0.27 -7.27 7.24
CA HIS A 212 0.69 -6.31 6.73
C HIS A 212 1.70 -5.83 7.77
N PHE A 213 2.96 -5.83 7.38
CA PHE A 213 4.08 -5.19 8.05
C PHE A 213 4.78 -4.25 7.06
N GLY A 214 4.13 -3.15 6.72
CA GLY A 214 4.47 -2.38 5.54
C GLY A 214 3.96 -3.07 4.27
N PRO A 215 4.72 -3.07 3.18
CA PRO A 215 4.27 -3.67 1.91
C PRO A 215 4.26 -5.20 1.94
N LYS A 216 4.99 -5.82 2.87
CA LYS A 216 5.07 -7.27 3.03
C LYS A 216 4.21 -7.76 4.19
N PHE A 217 4.14 -9.09 4.35
CA PHE A 217 3.38 -9.73 5.41
C PHE A 217 4.27 -10.26 6.52
N LEU A 218 3.79 -10.13 7.74
CA LEU A 218 4.26 -10.88 8.88
C LEU A 218 3.35 -12.08 9.07
N VAL A 219 3.94 -13.26 9.22
CA VAL A 219 3.22 -14.53 9.34
C VAL A 219 3.41 -15.09 10.75
N GLU A 220 2.33 -15.47 11.38
CA GLU A 220 2.30 -16.22 12.64
C GLU A 220 1.64 -17.56 12.39
N LEU A 221 2.35 -18.63 12.71
CA LEU A 221 1.90 -20.02 12.61
C LEU A 221 1.89 -20.65 13.99
N GLU A 222 0.79 -21.34 14.30
CA GLU A 222 0.70 -22.24 15.45
C GLU A 222 0.57 -23.66 14.91
N VAL A 223 1.51 -24.52 15.29
CA VAL A 223 1.58 -25.91 14.86
C VAL A 223 1.65 -26.82 16.06
N VAL A 224 1.01 -27.98 15.97
CA VAL A 224 0.96 -28.99 17.03
C VAL A 224 1.82 -30.17 16.64
N LEU A 225 2.71 -30.56 17.53
CA LEU A 225 3.54 -31.76 17.43
C LEU A 225 3.20 -32.76 18.57
N PRO A 226 3.46 -34.06 18.38
CA PRO A 226 3.30 -35.07 19.44
C PRO A 226 4.05 -34.70 20.72
N LYS A 227 3.45 -34.93 21.88
CA LYS A 227 4.01 -34.59 23.23
C LYS A 227 5.37 -35.18 23.51
N ASP A 228 5.70 -36.29 22.89
CA ASP A 228 6.97 -37.03 23.02
C ASP A 228 8.03 -36.58 22.00
N THR A 229 7.74 -35.59 21.17
CA THR A 229 8.73 -34.98 20.27
C THR A 229 9.83 -34.31 21.09
N LEU A 230 11.08 -34.65 20.82
CA LEU A 230 12.22 -34.06 21.51
C LEU A 230 12.37 -32.56 21.14
N LEU A 231 12.80 -31.75 22.10
CA LEU A 231 12.92 -30.30 21.92
C LEU A 231 13.79 -29.92 20.72
N PHE A 232 14.88 -30.65 20.48
CA PHE A 232 15.73 -30.35 19.33
C PHE A 232 15.06 -30.70 17.99
N GLU A 233 14.28 -31.79 17.92
CA GLU A 233 13.52 -32.18 16.74
C GLU A 233 12.42 -31.16 16.44
N SER A 234 11.68 -30.74 17.46
CA SER A 234 10.64 -29.73 17.30
C SER A 234 11.22 -28.36 16.87
N HIS A 235 12.38 -27.98 17.45
CA HIS A 235 13.07 -26.75 17.07
C HIS A 235 13.51 -26.78 15.61
N ASP A 236 14.18 -27.86 15.19
CA ASP A 236 14.72 -27.98 13.84
C ASP A 236 13.58 -27.98 12.81
N LEU A 237 12.49 -28.73 13.07
CA LEU A 237 11.30 -28.76 12.21
C LEU A 237 10.63 -27.39 12.10
N GLY A 238 10.49 -26.68 13.23
CA GLY A 238 9.92 -25.32 13.24
C GLY A 238 10.79 -24.31 12.48
N MET A 239 12.11 -24.42 12.58
CA MET A 239 13.04 -23.57 11.86
C MET A 239 13.04 -23.84 10.35
N GLU A 240 12.92 -25.12 9.93
CA GLU A 240 12.81 -25.48 8.54
C GLU A 240 11.51 -24.93 7.92
N LEU A 241 10.37 -25.09 8.62
CA LEU A 241 9.10 -24.52 8.20
C LEU A 241 9.16 -22.97 8.12
N GLN A 242 9.79 -22.33 9.12
CA GLN A 242 9.99 -20.88 9.10
C GLN A 242 10.78 -20.45 7.85
N TYR A 243 11.87 -21.14 7.53
CA TYR A 243 12.68 -20.81 6.34
C TYR A 243 11.91 -21.01 5.03
N GLU A 244 11.11 -22.06 4.95
CA GLU A 244 10.28 -22.33 3.77
C GLU A 244 9.28 -21.17 3.54
N ILE A 245 8.60 -20.71 4.58
CA ILE A 245 7.64 -19.60 4.49
C ILE A 245 8.34 -18.27 4.25
N GLU A 246 9.47 -18.00 4.92
CA GLU A 246 10.26 -16.78 4.71
C GLU A 246 10.96 -16.75 3.34
N SER A 247 11.04 -17.88 2.63
CA SER A 247 11.54 -17.90 1.25
C SER A 247 10.63 -17.19 0.25
N ARG A 248 9.36 -16.98 0.63
CA ARG A 248 8.41 -16.21 -0.17
C ARG A 248 8.73 -14.71 -0.12
N GLU A 249 8.76 -14.07 -1.27
CA GLU A 249 9.09 -12.64 -1.36
C GLU A 249 8.06 -11.74 -0.66
N GLU A 250 6.80 -12.20 -0.56
CA GLU A 250 5.71 -11.50 0.12
C GLU A 250 5.88 -11.47 1.64
N VAL A 251 6.67 -12.40 2.20
CA VAL A 251 6.84 -12.54 3.64
C VAL A 251 8.05 -11.75 4.12
N GLU A 252 7.87 -10.88 5.10
CA GLU A 252 8.95 -10.17 5.78
C GLU A 252 9.57 -11.03 6.87
N ARG A 253 8.72 -11.71 7.67
CA ARG A 253 9.10 -12.65 8.73
C ARG A 253 7.99 -13.66 9.00
N CYS A 254 8.40 -14.85 9.42
CA CYS A 254 7.51 -15.86 9.94
C CYS A 254 7.89 -16.20 11.40
N PHE A 255 6.90 -16.39 12.24
CA PHE A 255 7.05 -16.89 13.60
C PHE A 255 6.26 -18.19 13.71
N VAL A 256 6.97 -19.30 13.99
CA VAL A 256 6.37 -20.61 14.20
C VAL A 256 6.31 -20.89 15.69
N HIS A 257 5.10 -20.92 16.24
CA HIS A 257 4.85 -21.39 17.58
C HIS A 257 4.54 -22.88 17.55
N ILE A 258 5.22 -23.66 18.40
CA ILE A 258 5.04 -25.10 18.47
C ILE A 258 4.34 -25.43 19.77
N ASP A 259 3.17 -26.08 19.67
CA ASP A 259 2.42 -26.60 20.80
C ASP A 259 2.41 -28.14 20.76
N TYR A 260 1.95 -28.76 21.84
CA TYR A 260 1.81 -30.20 21.99
C TYR A 260 0.34 -30.63 22.05
N GLU A 261 -0.60 -29.72 22.01
CA GLU A 261 -2.05 -29.99 21.95
C GLU A 261 -2.80 -28.85 21.30
N SER A 262 -3.79 -29.15 20.45
CA SER A 262 -4.72 -28.16 19.92
C SER A 262 -5.71 -27.74 21.01
N ARG A 263 -5.99 -26.45 21.10
CA ARG A 263 -6.90 -25.84 22.08
C ARG A 263 -8.01 -25.05 21.41
N PRO A 264 -9.23 -25.02 21.98
CA PRO A 264 -10.36 -24.31 21.37
C PRO A 264 -10.26 -22.78 21.51
N TYR A 265 -9.12 -22.23 21.85
CA TYR A 265 -8.88 -20.79 22.03
C TYR A 265 -7.42 -20.47 21.72
N ASP A 266 -7.21 -19.28 21.22
CA ASP A 266 -5.90 -18.74 20.93
C ASP A 266 -5.19 -18.27 22.20
N GLU A 267 -4.13 -18.96 22.59
CA GLU A 267 -3.35 -18.64 23.80
C GLU A 267 -2.68 -17.27 23.74
N HIS A 268 -2.33 -16.80 22.56
CA HIS A 268 -1.68 -15.50 22.38
C HIS A 268 -2.63 -14.32 22.64
N VAL A 269 -3.94 -14.54 22.51
CA VAL A 269 -4.98 -13.53 22.79
C VAL A 269 -5.45 -13.57 24.24
N VAL A 270 -5.34 -14.73 24.92
CA VAL A 270 -5.79 -14.90 26.30
C VAL A 270 -5.22 -13.86 27.26
N SER A 271 -3.96 -13.47 27.07
CA SER A 271 -3.30 -12.49 27.93
C SER A 271 -3.93 -11.08 27.89
N LYS A 272 -4.70 -10.75 26.85
CA LYS A 272 -5.34 -9.46 26.65
C LYS A 272 -6.81 -9.43 27.04
N VAL A 273 -7.42 -10.59 27.30
CA VAL A 273 -8.82 -10.74 27.70
C VAL A 273 -8.87 -11.14 29.17
N PRO A 274 -9.25 -10.24 30.10
CA PRO A 274 -9.18 -10.51 31.55
C PRO A 274 -9.93 -11.78 31.97
N GLU A 275 -11.11 -12.02 31.41
CA GLU A 275 -11.96 -13.18 31.71
C GLU A 275 -11.29 -14.49 31.32
N LEU A 276 -10.58 -14.51 30.18
CA LEU A 276 -9.83 -15.67 29.74
C LEU A 276 -8.55 -15.86 30.54
N ARG A 277 -7.88 -14.78 30.95
CA ARG A 277 -6.68 -14.81 31.77
C ARG A 277 -6.92 -15.50 33.12
N GLU A 278 -8.06 -15.29 33.76
CA GLU A 278 -8.42 -15.95 35.02
C GLU A 278 -8.74 -17.45 34.83
N ARG A 279 -9.38 -17.78 33.71
CA ARG A 279 -9.81 -19.13 33.37
C ARG A 279 -8.63 -20.04 32.96
N TYR A 280 -7.64 -19.49 32.31
CA TYR A 280 -6.52 -20.21 31.68
C TYR A 280 -5.16 -19.86 32.29
N ARG A 281 -5.09 -19.60 33.59
CA ARG A 281 -3.79 -19.47 34.27
C ARG A 281 -3.04 -20.82 34.20
N PRO A 282 -1.97 -20.90 33.39
CA PRO A 282 -1.28 -22.14 33.20
C PRO A 282 -0.44 -22.50 34.43
N TYR A 283 -0.35 -23.78 34.71
CA TYR A 283 0.74 -24.50 35.33
C TYR A 283 1.21 -24.17 36.78
N LYS A 284 1.06 -23.00 37.33
CA LYS A 284 1.59 -22.69 38.68
C LYS A 284 0.74 -23.24 39.84
N GLN A 285 -0.50 -23.67 39.61
CA GLN A 285 -1.40 -24.13 40.65
C GLN A 285 -1.47 -25.66 40.81
N SER A 286 -1.01 -26.44 39.85
CA SER A 286 -1.06 -27.91 39.96
C SER A 286 0.10 -28.49 40.81
N ASN A 287 1.19 -27.78 40.98
CA ASN A 287 2.36 -28.24 41.77
C ASN A 287 2.34 -27.84 43.25
N SER A 288 1.34 -27.09 43.71
CA SER A 288 1.21 -26.77 45.15
C SER A 288 0.34 -27.77 45.93
N ALA A 289 -0.22 -28.79 45.24
CA ALA A 289 -1.05 -29.85 45.88
C ALA A 289 -0.33 -31.18 46.09
N VAL A 290 0.99 -31.26 45.82
CA VAL A 290 1.79 -32.45 46.11
C VAL A 290 2.93 -32.06 47.05
N SER A 291 2.56 -31.67 48.26
CA SER A 291 3.45 -31.68 49.41
C SER A 291 2.58 -31.81 50.67
N ILE A 292 2.25 -33.07 51.03
CA ILE A 292 2.16 -33.60 52.38
C ILE A 292 2.23 -35.12 52.26
#